data_c10f6571d6c7d37d999d46ddb9716632
#
_entry.id   c10f6571d6c7d37d999d46ddb9716632
#
_cell.length_a   1.000
_cell.length_b   1.000
_cell.length_c   1.000
_cell.angle_alpha   90.00
_cell.angle_beta   90.00
_cell.angle_gamma   90.00
#
_symmetry.space_group_name_H-M   'P 1'
#
loop_
_entity.id
_entity.type
_entity.pdbx_description
1 polymer ?
#
loop_
_entity_poly.entity_id
_entity_poly.type
_entity_poly.pdbx_seq_one_letter_code
_entity_poly.pdbx_strand_id
1 'polypeptide(L)'
;MSENILEADHLTHYFKINKKIKIKALDDVSFQIRKNEIFGIVGESGSGKSTLARCLMNIYEPSAGSIRFEGIETLDKAEFKANKKLLQTQRQIIFQDSASSINQIMKTVDILSEPLKINHITTARKTAREEARFQLETVGLDDSFMDRYPSQMSGGQRQRVAIARALTTEPDLLIADEPVASLDVSIQAQIINLFKHLKEEHGFSILFIAHDLAMVEFLCDRVAVMYQGRIVEIADTKELYANPLHPYTRMLLSAIPIPDPIAERKRVHPDYSHMNFDTSGELIEVKTGHFVLMHPEKQMETEPAGT
;
A
#
# COMPACT_ATOMS: atom_id res chain seq x y z
N MET A 1 10.81 0.13 -22.32
CA MET A 1 10.81 0.46 -20.89
C MET A 1 9.78 -0.45 -20.24
N SER A 2 10.03 -1.04 -19.07
CA SER A 2 9.04 -1.86 -18.38
C SER A 2 7.76 -1.07 -18.15
N GLU A 3 6.60 -1.67 -18.39
CA GLU A 3 5.28 -1.11 -18.05
C GLU A 3 5.09 -1.08 -16.53
N ASN A 4 5.83 -1.92 -15.82
CA ASN A 4 5.79 -2.05 -14.37
C ASN A 4 6.82 -1.15 -13.71
N ILE A 5 6.41 -0.47 -12.62
CA ILE A 5 7.30 0.30 -11.77
C ILE A 5 7.93 -0.57 -10.69
N LEU A 6 7.15 -1.54 -10.17
CA LEU A 6 7.61 -2.48 -9.15
C LEU A 6 7.14 -3.89 -9.48
N GLU A 7 8.04 -4.86 -9.29
CA GLU A 7 7.77 -6.29 -9.42
C GLU A 7 8.26 -6.99 -8.16
N ALA A 8 7.39 -7.77 -7.56
CA ALA A 8 7.69 -8.65 -6.44
C ALA A 8 7.46 -10.08 -6.91
N ASP A 9 8.45 -10.97 -6.74
CA ASP A 9 8.42 -12.32 -7.26
C ASP A 9 8.82 -13.33 -6.18
N HIS A 10 7.90 -14.24 -5.85
CA HIS A 10 8.07 -15.31 -4.86
C HIS A 10 8.58 -14.83 -3.50
N LEU A 11 8.14 -13.64 -3.02
CA LEU A 11 8.62 -13.07 -1.77
C LEU A 11 8.19 -13.90 -0.57
N THR A 12 9.18 -14.29 0.23
CA THR A 12 8.97 -15.02 1.48
C THR A 12 9.74 -14.35 2.60
N HIS A 13 9.10 -14.15 3.76
CA HIS A 13 9.76 -13.57 4.92
C HIS A 13 9.34 -14.25 6.22
N TYR A 14 10.34 -14.66 7.02
CA TYR A 14 10.17 -15.29 8.32
C TYR A 14 10.70 -14.43 9.44
N PHE A 15 9.87 -14.16 10.45
CA PHE A 15 10.35 -13.66 11.74
C PHE A 15 10.80 -14.82 12.63
N LYS A 16 12.04 -14.77 13.11
CA LYS A 16 12.57 -15.72 14.08
C LYS A 16 12.30 -15.18 15.49
N ILE A 17 11.35 -15.78 16.21
CA ILE A 17 11.07 -15.43 17.62
C ILE A 17 12.14 -16.04 18.52
N ASN A 18 12.51 -17.28 18.25
CA ASN A 18 13.59 -18.00 18.94
C ASN A 18 14.18 -19.08 18.02
N LYS A 19 15.11 -19.90 18.54
CA LYS A 19 15.75 -20.98 17.74
C LYS A 19 14.79 -22.01 17.15
N LYS A 20 13.57 -22.15 17.72
CA LYS A 20 12.57 -23.19 17.34
C LYS A 20 11.34 -22.62 16.64
N ILE A 21 10.98 -21.36 16.90
CA ILE A 21 9.74 -20.76 16.41
C ILE A 21 10.06 -19.72 15.34
N LYS A 22 9.53 -19.96 14.14
CA LYS A 22 9.53 -19.00 13.03
C LYS A 22 8.08 -18.68 12.68
N ILE A 23 7.75 -17.41 12.57
CA ILE A 23 6.47 -16.96 12.04
C ILE A 23 6.70 -16.61 10.58
N LYS A 24 5.97 -17.25 9.68
CA LYS A 24 5.95 -16.95 8.27
C LYS A 24 5.02 -15.75 8.06
N ALA A 25 5.59 -14.57 7.86
CA ALA A 25 4.83 -13.34 7.66
C ALA A 25 4.51 -13.08 6.18
N LEU A 26 5.38 -13.54 5.28
CA LEU A 26 5.15 -13.60 3.84
C LEU A 26 5.46 -15.00 3.35
N ASP A 27 4.62 -15.52 2.48
CA ASP A 27 4.69 -16.86 1.93
C ASP A 27 4.38 -16.84 0.44
N ASP A 28 5.42 -16.81 -0.39
CA ASP A 28 5.30 -16.91 -1.85
C ASP A 28 4.41 -15.81 -2.46
N VAL A 29 4.73 -14.55 -2.13
CA VAL A 29 3.98 -13.39 -2.58
C VAL A 29 4.54 -12.88 -3.91
N SER A 30 3.70 -12.89 -4.97
CA SER A 30 4.07 -12.39 -6.29
C SER A 30 3.01 -11.41 -6.82
N PHE A 31 3.43 -10.22 -7.25
CA PHE A 31 2.57 -9.23 -7.90
C PHE A 31 3.40 -8.15 -8.60
N GLN A 32 2.73 -7.33 -9.39
CA GLN A 32 3.32 -6.22 -10.12
C GLN A 32 2.48 -4.96 -9.97
N ILE A 33 3.14 -3.82 -9.87
CA ILE A 33 2.52 -2.49 -9.90
C ILE A 33 2.91 -1.82 -11.21
N ARG A 34 1.91 -1.36 -11.97
CA ARG A 34 2.13 -0.63 -13.22
C ARG A 34 2.51 0.83 -12.94
N LYS A 35 3.15 1.46 -13.91
CA LYS A 35 3.39 2.92 -13.83
C LYS A 35 2.06 3.66 -13.80
N ASN A 36 1.99 4.69 -12.96
CA ASN A 36 0.80 5.54 -12.80
C ASN A 36 -0.46 4.76 -12.36
N GLU A 37 -0.29 3.69 -11.57
CA GLU A 37 -1.35 2.85 -11.00
C GLU A 37 -1.50 3.11 -9.51
N ILE A 38 -2.72 3.07 -9.00
CA ILE A 38 -3.00 2.89 -7.57
C ILE A 38 -3.34 1.41 -7.35
N PHE A 39 -2.38 0.68 -6.80
CA PHE A 39 -2.54 -0.74 -6.48
C PHE A 39 -2.88 -0.93 -5.01
N GLY A 40 -4.04 -1.52 -4.73
CA GLY A 40 -4.51 -1.78 -3.38
C GLY A 40 -4.02 -3.11 -2.83
N ILE A 41 -3.67 -3.16 -1.53
CA ILE A 41 -3.51 -4.42 -0.79
C ILE A 41 -4.43 -4.39 0.42
N VAL A 42 -5.32 -5.37 0.50
CA VAL A 42 -6.31 -5.51 1.57
C VAL A 42 -6.20 -6.85 2.28
N GLY A 43 -6.72 -6.92 3.49
CA GLY A 43 -6.78 -8.14 4.31
C GLY A 43 -6.84 -7.79 5.78
N GLU A 44 -7.13 -8.78 6.62
CA GLU A 44 -7.20 -8.62 8.07
C GLU A 44 -5.87 -8.18 8.70
N SER A 45 -5.95 -7.68 9.95
CA SER A 45 -4.76 -7.39 10.74
C SER A 45 -3.91 -8.66 10.92
N GLY A 46 -2.60 -8.54 10.72
CA GLY A 46 -1.69 -9.70 10.79
C GLY A 46 -1.59 -10.53 9.51
N SER A 47 -2.29 -10.18 8.42
CA SER A 47 -2.16 -10.90 7.13
C SER A 47 -0.81 -10.72 6.43
N GLY A 48 0.07 -9.82 6.90
CA GLY A 48 1.42 -9.61 6.36
C GLY A 48 1.64 -8.31 5.58
N LYS A 49 0.61 -7.47 5.37
CA LYS A 49 0.63 -6.24 4.55
C LYS A 49 1.77 -5.28 4.91
N SER A 50 1.88 -4.90 6.18
CA SER A 50 2.95 -3.99 6.63
C SER A 50 4.34 -4.63 6.56
N THR A 51 4.44 -5.95 6.69
CA THR A 51 5.71 -6.68 6.47
C THR A 51 6.10 -6.58 5.00
N LEU A 52 5.14 -6.76 4.10
CA LEU A 52 5.36 -6.62 2.66
C LEU A 52 5.84 -5.20 2.32
N ALA A 53 5.16 -4.15 2.80
CA ALA A 53 5.59 -2.76 2.60
C ALA A 53 7.05 -2.54 3.05
N ARG A 54 7.43 -3.07 4.21
CA ARG A 54 8.81 -2.94 4.72
C ARG A 54 9.83 -3.75 3.91
N CYS A 55 9.45 -4.91 3.37
CA CYS A 55 10.30 -5.67 2.44
C CYS A 55 10.52 -4.89 1.12
N LEU A 56 9.45 -4.33 0.54
CA LEU A 56 9.53 -3.54 -0.69
C LEU A 56 10.39 -2.29 -0.54
N MET A 57 10.50 -1.74 0.65
CA MET A 57 11.38 -0.61 0.98
C MET A 57 12.79 -1.02 1.42
N ASN A 58 13.14 -2.31 1.36
CA ASN A 58 14.41 -2.87 1.88
C ASN A 58 14.66 -2.54 3.37
N ILE A 59 13.61 -2.28 4.17
CA ILE A 59 13.69 -2.15 5.63
C ILE A 59 13.85 -3.54 6.25
N TYR A 60 13.12 -4.53 5.71
CA TYR A 60 13.33 -5.95 6.01
C TYR A 60 13.94 -6.65 4.79
N GLU A 61 14.95 -7.47 5.02
CA GLU A 61 15.52 -8.34 3.99
C GLU A 61 14.63 -9.60 3.88
N PRO A 62 13.97 -9.85 2.74
CA PRO A 62 13.21 -11.07 2.53
C PRO A 62 14.07 -12.32 2.69
N SER A 63 13.46 -13.43 3.11
CA SER A 63 14.16 -14.71 3.26
C SER A 63 14.38 -15.40 1.92
N ALA A 64 13.52 -15.11 0.92
CA ALA A 64 13.60 -15.61 -0.46
C ALA A 64 12.78 -14.69 -1.39
N GLY A 65 12.97 -14.85 -2.70
CA GLY A 65 12.30 -14.09 -3.75
C GLY A 65 13.14 -12.93 -4.28
N SER A 66 12.54 -12.11 -5.14
CA SER A 66 13.17 -10.93 -5.73
C SER A 66 12.25 -9.70 -5.71
N ILE A 67 12.83 -8.51 -5.72
CA ILE A 67 12.12 -7.23 -5.80
C ILE A 67 12.83 -6.37 -6.84
N ARG A 68 12.13 -6.02 -7.92
CA ARG A 68 12.63 -5.08 -8.92
C ARG A 68 11.86 -3.78 -8.86
N PHE A 69 12.60 -2.69 -8.81
CA PHE A 69 12.08 -1.33 -8.95
C PHE A 69 12.68 -0.71 -10.21
N GLU A 70 11.85 -0.38 -11.17
CA GLU A 70 12.29 0.11 -12.50
C GLU A 70 13.35 -0.77 -13.16
N GLY A 71 13.24 -2.09 -13.00
CA GLY A 71 14.17 -3.07 -13.51
C GLY A 71 15.42 -3.29 -12.65
N ILE A 72 15.65 -2.50 -11.60
CA ILE A 72 16.77 -2.65 -10.66
C ILE A 72 16.43 -3.72 -9.64
N GLU A 73 17.26 -4.78 -9.51
CA GLU A 73 17.10 -5.81 -8.49
C GLU A 73 17.54 -5.26 -7.11
N THR A 74 16.54 -4.96 -6.27
CA THR A 74 16.81 -4.23 -5.01
C THR A 74 17.39 -5.11 -3.91
N LEU A 75 17.35 -6.42 -4.04
CA LEU A 75 17.94 -7.38 -3.10
C LEU A 75 19.38 -7.75 -3.48
N ASP A 76 19.80 -7.49 -4.71
CA ASP A 76 21.21 -7.61 -5.09
C ASP A 76 22.01 -6.45 -4.46
N LYS A 77 23.03 -6.79 -3.66
CA LYS A 77 23.81 -5.81 -2.91
C LYS A 77 24.62 -4.87 -3.82
N ALA A 78 25.06 -5.33 -4.98
CA ALA A 78 25.84 -4.54 -5.92
C ALA A 78 24.94 -3.54 -6.64
N GLU A 79 23.77 -4.00 -7.16
CA GLU A 79 22.79 -3.15 -7.81
C GLU A 79 22.19 -2.13 -6.84
N PHE A 80 21.82 -2.57 -5.62
CA PHE A 80 21.33 -1.67 -4.58
C PHE A 80 22.34 -0.56 -4.26
N LYS A 81 23.62 -0.92 -4.09
CA LYS A 81 24.69 0.06 -3.79
C LYS A 81 24.90 1.04 -4.95
N ALA A 82 24.90 0.54 -6.18
CA ALA A 82 25.06 1.37 -7.38
C ALA A 82 23.91 2.37 -7.56
N ASN A 83 22.68 1.98 -7.20
CA ASN A 83 21.47 2.77 -7.40
C ASN A 83 20.89 3.34 -6.09
N LYS A 84 21.65 3.33 -5.00
CA LYS A 84 21.16 3.66 -3.65
C LYS A 84 20.41 4.99 -3.60
N LYS A 85 20.96 6.04 -4.20
CA LYS A 85 20.35 7.37 -4.19
C LYS A 85 18.98 7.36 -4.89
N LEU A 86 18.90 6.77 -6.08
CA LEU A 86 17.64 6.62 -6.83
C LEU A 86 16.62 5.85 -6.00
N LEU A 87 17.00 4.68 -5.48
CA LEU A 87 16.11 3.84 -4.69
C LEU A 87 15.61 4.52 -3.41
N GLN A 88 16.39 5.43 -2.82
CA GLN A 88 16.01 6.18 -1.62
C GLN A 88 15.16 7.42 -1.90
N THR A 89 15.25 7.99 -3.10
CA THR A 89 14.49 9.18 -3.47
C THR A 89 13.20 8.84 -4.21
N GLN A 90 13.24 7.85 -5.11
CA GLN A 90 12.11 7.52 -5.97
C GLN A 90 11.10 6.55 -5.34
N ARG A 91 11.42 5.96 -4.19
CA ARG A 91 10.47 5.17 -3.38
C ARG A 91 10.31 5.79 -2.02
N GLN A 92 9.10 6.14 -1.66
CA GLN A 92 8.78 6.71 -0.35
C GLN A 92 7.70 5.90 0.35
N ILE A 93 7.70 5.94 1.70
CA ILE A 93 6.71 5.24 2.50
C ILE A 93 6.08 6.18 3.53
N ILE A 94 4.75 6.11 3.64
CA ILE A 94 3.98 6.71 4.72
C ILE A 94 3.58 5.56 5.65
N PHE A 95 4.01 5.62 6.90
CA PHE A 95 3.71 4.61 7.91
C PHE A 95 2.33 4.81 8.54
N GLN A 96 1.75 3.75 9.06
CA GLN A 96 0.45 3.68 9.70
C GLN A 96 0.24 4.74 10.79
N ASP A 97 1.25 5.00 11.61
CA ASP A 97 1.20 6.02 12.66
C ASP A 97 2.04 7.24 12.27
N SER A 98 1.36 8.26 11.74
CA SER A 98 2.00 9.54 11.39
C SER A 98 2.56 10.27 12.63
N ALA A 99 1.98 10.04 13.82
CA ALA A 99 2.46 10.68 15.04
C ALA A 99 3.84 10.15 15.46
N SER A 100 4.10 8.85 15.28
CA SER A 100 5.40 8.25 15.58
C SER A 100 6.41 8.40 14.43
N SER A 101 5.93 8.59 13.20
CA SER A 101 6.79 8.68 12.00
C SER A 101 7.39 10.07 11.77
N ILE A 102 6.85 11.10 12.43
CA ILE A 102 7.31 12.50 12.35
C ILE A 102 8.03 12.87 13.64
N ASN A 103 9.20 13.53 13.54
CA ASN A 103 9.94 13.99 14.70
C ASN A 103 9.16 15.12 15.42
N GLN A 104 8.69 14.83 16.65
CA GLN A 104 7.81 15.73 17.43
C GLN A 104 8.50 17.02 17.90
N ILE A 105 9.83 17.08 17.91
CA ILE A 105 10.64 18.23 18.36
C ILE A 105 11.15 19.09 17.19
N MET A 106 10.82 18.72 15.95
CA MET A 106 11.15 19.51 14.76
C MET A 106 9.96 20.35 14.29
N LYS A 107 10.25 21.55 13.76
CA LYS A 107 9.24 22.34 13.06
C LYS A 107 8.90 21.72 11.71
N THR A 108 7.72 21.98 11.20
CA THR A 108 7.27 21.47 9.89
C THR A 108 8.25 21.81 8.76
N VAL A 109 8.74 23.04 8.71
CA VAL A 109 9.73 23.44 7.69
C VAL A 109 10.99 22.57 7.71
N ASP A 110 11.44 22.16 8.89
CA ASP A 110 12.61 21.29 9.04
C ASP A 110 12.27 19.85 8.65
N ILE A 111 11.09 19.35 9.04
CA ILE A 111 10.58 18.02 8.66
C ILE A 111 10.50 17.88 7.14
N LEU A 112 9.95 18.89 6.45
CA LEU A 112 9.78 18.88 4.99
C LEU A 112 11.10 19.08 4.24
N SER A 113 12.07 19.81 4.81
CA SER A 113 13.37 20.02 4.17
C SER A 113 14.41 18.91 4.47
N GLU A 114 14.16 18.06 5.47
CA GLU A 114 15.10 17.02 5.88
C GLU A 114 15.42 16.01 4.77
N PRO A 115 14.43 15.45 4.01
CA PRO A 115 14.72 14.50 2.94
C PRO A 115 15.64 15.10 1.85
N LEU A 116 15.45 16.37 1.52
CA LEU A 116 16.27 17.08 0.53
C LEU A 116 17.71 17.25 1.02
N LYS A 117 17.89 17.66 2.29
CA LYS A 117 19.21 17.84 2.90
C LYS A 117 19.98 16.52 2.95
N ILE A 118 19.33 15.44 3.41
CA ILE A 118 19.97 14.12 3.55
C ILE A 118 20.38 13.56 2.17
N ASN A 119 19.56 13.72 1.17
CA ASN A 119 19.83 13.19 -0.17
C ASN A 119 20.61 14.17 -1.07
N HIS A 120 20.99 15.34 -0.56
CA HIS A 120 21.66 16.39 -1.35
C HIS A 120 20.90 16.72 -2.63
N ILE A 121 19.58 16.90 -2.53
CA ILE A 121 18.72 17.25 -3.64
C ILE A 121 18.61 18.77 -3.70
N THR A 122 18.85 19.33 -4.90
CA THR A 122 18.60 20.72 -5.19
C THR A 122 17.32 20.83 -5.99
N THR A 123 16.33 21.52 -5.44
CA THR A 123 15.05 21.76 -6.14
C THR A 123 15.11 23.08 -6.92
N ALA A 124 14.13 23.31 -7.78
CA ALA A 124 13.96 24.60 -8.48
C ALA A 124 13.70 25.75 -7.49
N ARG A 125 13.25 25.45 -6.29
CA ARG A 125 13.01 26.42 -5.23
C ARG A 125 14.30 26.73 -4.48
N LYS A 126 14.59 28.04 -4.36
CA LYS A 126 15.90 28.53 -3.89
C LYS A 126 16.15 28.27 -2.39
N THR A 127 15.10 28.11 -1.60
CA THR A 127 15.21 27.95 -0.15
C THR A 127 14.39 26.77 0.38
N ALA A 128 14.83 26.20 1.49
CA ALA A 128 14.07 25.17 2.21
C ALA A 128 12.66 25.66 2.61
N ARG A 129 12.51 26.96 2.85
CA ARG A 129 11.23 27.56 3.23
C ARG A 129 10.26 27.66 2.06
N GLU A 130 10.77 27.99 0.86
CA GLU A 130 9.96 27.99 -0.38
C GLU A 130 9.51 26.57 -0.75
N GLU A 131 10.39 25.58 -0.56
CA GLU A 131 10.04 24.17 -0.76
C GLU A 131 8.97 23.71 0.21
N ALA A 132 9.15 24.00 1.49
CA ALA A 132 8.18 23.63 2.53
C ALA A 132 6.80 24.27 2.28
N ARG A 133 6.76 25.52 1.82
CA ARG A 133 5.53 26.21 1.43
C ARG A 133 4.81 25.46 0.31
N PHE A 134 5.52 25.16 -0.75
CA PHE A 134 4.96 24.43 -1.89
C PHE A 134 4.40 23.07 -1.45
N GLN A 135 5.14 22.32 -0.67
CA GLN A 135 4.70 21.01 -0.19
C GLN A 135 3.49 21.10 0.77
N LEU A 136 3.39 22.16 1.57
CA LEU A 136 2.20 22.41 2.39
C LEU A 136 0.98 22.75 1.54
N GLU A 137 1.12 23.63 0.56
CA GLU A 137 0.07 23.99 -0.38
C GLU A 137 -0.45 22.75 -1.13
N THR A 138 0.46 21.89 -1.61
CA THR A 138 0.16 20.63 -2.31
C THR A 138 -0.74 19.70 -1.48
N VAL A 139 -0.60 19.71 -0.16
CA VAL A 139 -1.47 18.90 0.74
C VAL A 139 -2.62 19.71 1.37
N GLY A 140 -2.86 20.93 0.91
CA GLY A 140 -3.94 21.81 1.38
C GLY A 140 -3.74 22.36 2.79
N LEU A 141 -2.49 22.65 3.17
CA LEU A 141 -2.11 23.38 4.38
C LEU A 141 -1.52 24.73 4.02
N ASP A 142 -1.81 25.77 4.83
CA ASP A 142 -1.30 27.12 4.60
C ASP A 142 0.06 27.37 5.28
N ASP A 143 0.67 28.51 4.98
CA ASP A 143 1.97 28.96 5.50
C ASP A 143 2.07 28.99 7.04
N SER A 144 0.95 29.12 7.75
CA SER A 144 0.96 29.18 9.22
C SER A 144 1.44 27.87 9.85
N PHE A 145 1.43 26.78 9.08
CA PHE A 145 1.90 25.48 9.53
C PHE A 145 3.43 25.34 9.50
N MET A 146 4.16 26.17 8.77
CA MET A 146 5.63 26.02 8.62
C MET A 146 6.38 26.03 9.95
N ASP A 147 6.00 26.93 10.85
CA ASP A 147 6.67 27.11 12.14
C ASP A 147 6.03 26.30 13.29
N ARG A 148 4.97 25.50 13.00
CA ARG A 148 4.31 24.64 14.00
C ARG A 148 5.09 23.34 14.21
N TYR A 149 4.95 22.83 15.43
CA TYR A 149 5.40 21.49 15.80
C TYR A 149 4.26 20.47 15.62
N PRO A 150 4.54 19.19 15.39
CA PRO A 150 3.51 18.16 15.24
C PRO A 150 2.54 18.07 16.41
N SER A 151 3.00 18.37 17.64
CA SER A 151 2.16 18.42 18.85
C SER A 151 1.08 19.51 18.81
N GLN A 152 1.22 20.51 17.95
CA GLN A 152 0.28 21.62 17.76
C GLN A 152 -0.74 21.36 16.63
N MET A 153 -0.79 20.14 16.09
CA MET A 153 -1.60 19.78 14.94
C MET A 153 -2.60 18.68 15.27
N SER A 154 -3.74 18.69 14.57
CA SER A 154 -4.67 17.55 14.58
C SER A 154 -4.07 16.30 13.91
N GLY A 155 -4.68 15.13 14.12
CA GLY A 155 -4.26 13.89 13.45
C GLY A 155 -4.20 14.01 11.93
N GLY A 156 -5.25 14.56 11.31
CA GLY A 156 -5.32 14.79 9.87
C GLY A 156 -4.29 15.80 9.36
N GLN A 157 -3.97 16.85 10.13
CA GLN A 157 -2.94 17.81 9.78
C GLN A 157 -1.55 17.17 9.84
N ARG A 158 -1.26 16.38 10.88
CA ARG A 158 -0.01 15.59 10.95
C ARG A 158 0.12 14.62 9.78
N GLN A 159 -0.99 13.95 9.41
CA GLN A 159 -1.01 13.05 8.25
C GLN A 159 -0.69 13.79 6.96
N ARG A 160 -1.26 14.97 6.73
CA ARG A 160 -0.94 15.81 5.57
C ARG A 160 0.54 16.21 5.54
N VAL A 161 1.14 16.55 6.70
CA VAL A 161 2.59 16.83 6.79
C VAL A 161 3.42 15.57 6.48
N ALA A 162 2.98 14.37 6.91
CA ALA A 162 3.67 13.12 6.57
C ALA A 162 3.62 12.82 5.06
N ILE A 163 2.47 13.08 4.42
CA ILE A 163 2.31 12.97 2.97
C ILE A 163 3.22 13.99 2.26
N ALA A 164 3.18 15.26 2.66
CA ALA A 164 4.01 16.32 2.11
C ALA A 164 5.51 15.97 2.20
N ARG A 165 5.97 15.43 3.34
CA ARG A 165 7.36 14.96 3.52
C ARG A 165 7.74 13.88 2.52
N ALA A 166 6.86 12.91 2.28
CA ALA A 166 7.12 11.84 1.32
C ALA A 166 7.20 12.36 -0.12
N LEU A 167 6.44 13.40 -0.45
CA LEU A 167 6.43 14.02 -1.78
C LEU A 167 7.62 14.94 -2.06
N THR A 168 8.37 15.38 -1.04
CA THR A 168 9.50 16.33 -1.19
C THR A 168 10.60 15.83 -2.14
N THR A 169 10.73 14.51 -2.29
CA THR A 169 11.73 13.90 -3.18
C THR A 169 11.19 13.63 -4.58
N GLU A 170 9.95 14.02 -4.88
CA GLU A 170 9.24 13.74 -6.14
C GLU A 170 9.32 12.26 -6.51
N PRO A 171 8.76 11.35 -5.69
CA PRO A 171 8.92 9.91 -5.87
C PRO A 171 8.09 9.39 -7.05
N ASP A 172 8.58 8.32 -7.70
CA ASP A 172 7.82 7.57 -8.71
C ASP A 172 6.87 6.54 -8.07
N LEU A 173 7.18 6.09 -6.84
CA LEU A 173 6.36 5.14 -6.07
C LEU A 173 6.19 5.60 -4.62
N LEU A 174 4.93 5.74 -4.22
CA LEU A 174 4.54 6.01 -2.85
C LEU A 174 3.87 4.79 -2.23
N ILE A 175 4.42 4.25 -1.15
CA ILE A 175 3.80 3.18 -0.36
C ILE A 175 3.07 3.83 0.82
N ALA A 176 1.76 3.65 0.89
CA ALA A 176 0.91 4.16 1.97
C ALA A 176 0.43 3.00 2.84
N ASP A 177 1.11 2.76 3.98
CA ASP A 177 0.80 1.66 4.90
C ASP A 177 -0.25 2.12 5.92
N GLU A 178 -1.52 1.78 5.68
CA GLU A 178 -2.70 2.16 6.47
C GLU A 178 -2.76 3.66 6.83
N PRO A 179 -2.64 4.57 5.85
CA PRO A 179 -2.39 5.99 6.10
C PRO A 179 -3.55 6.73 6.76
N VAL A 180 -4.70 6.09 6.94
CA VAL A 180 -5.92 6.71 7.48
C VAL A 180 -6.51 5.96 8.68
N ALA A 181 -5.89 4.86 9.14
CA ALA A 181 -6.46 3.96 10.15
C ALA A 181 -6.78 4.63 11.51
N SER A 182 -6.05 5.68 11.87
CA SER A 182 -6.21 6.40 13.15
C SER A 182 -7.01 7.70 13.05
N LEU A 183 -7.68 7.96 11.92
CA LEU A 183 -8.38 9.20 11.64
C LEU A 183 -9.90 9.02 11.65
N ASP A 184 -10.63 10.10 11.98
CA ASP A 184 -12.09 10.14 11.87
C ASP A 184 -12.54 9.97 10.41
N VAL A 185 -13.72 9.37 10.20
CA VAL A 185 -14.27 9.03 8.86
C VAL A 185 -14.28 10.23 7.91
N SER A 186 -14.64 11.44 8.39
CA SER A 186 -14.64 12.65 7.58
C SER A 186 -13.24 13.06 7.12
N ILE A 187 -12.24 12.86 7.95
CA ILE A 187 -10.84 13.16 7.64
C ILE A 187 -10.26 12.07 6.72
N GLN A 188 -10.63 10.81 6.94
CA GLN A 188 -10.27 9.71 6.04
C GLN A 188 -10.66 10.02 4.60
N ALA A 189 -11.93 10.42 4.37
CA ALA A 189 -12.41 10.78 3.04
C ALA A 189 -11.61 11.93 2.40
N GLN A 190 -11.22 12.93 3.19
CA GLN A 190 -10.38 14.03 2.70
C GLN A 190 -8.97 13.56 2.29
N ILE A 191 -8.35 12.66 3.07
CA ILE A 191 -7.02 12.12 2.75
C ILE A 191 -7.07 11.20 1.52
N ILE A 192 -8.13 10.41 1.37
CA ILE A 192 -8.33 9.56 0.17
C ILE A 192 -8.48 10.42 -1.09
N ASN A 193 -9.30 11.48 -1.03
CA ASN A 193 -9.42 12.43 -2.15
C ASN A 193 -8.09 13.15 -2.44
N LEU A 194 -7.30 13.46 -1.41
CA LEU A 194 -5.97 14.04 -1.57
C LEU A 194 -5.04 13.08 -2.35
N PHE A 195 -4.99 11.78 -2.00
CA PHE A 195 -4.18 10.79 -2.74
C PHE A 195 -4.57 10.72 -4.22
N LYS A 196 -5.87 10.72 -4.50
CA LYS A 196 -6.38 10.69 -5.87
C LYS A 196 -5.94 11.92 -6.67
N HIS A 197 -6.13 13.11 -6.09
CA HIS A 197 -5.72 14.36 -6.70
C HIS A 197 -4.20 14.43 -6.94
N LEU A 198 -3.41 14.06 -5.93
CA LEU A 198 -1.95 14.03 -6.04
C LEU A 198 -1.46 13.09 -7.14
N LYS A 199 -2.07 11.90 -7.27
CA LYS A 199 -1.74 10.95 -8.34
C LYS A 199 -2.08 11.52 -9.72
N GLU A 200 -3.23 12.16 -9.86
CA GLU A 200 -3.65 12.79 -11.12
C GLU A 200 -2.72 13.95 -11.52
N GLU A 201 -2.27 14.75 -10.56
CA GLU A 201 -1.44 15.92 -10.79
C GLU A 201 0.03 15.58 -11.04
N HIS A 202 0.60 14.65 -10.28
CA HIS A 202 2.04 14.34 -10.30
C HIS A 202 2.39 13.05 -11.04
N GLY A 203 1.43 12.17 -11.33
CA GLY A 203 1.64 10.99 -12.18
C GLY A 203 2.47 9.86 -11.56
N PHE A 204 2.67 9.85 -10.22
CA PHE A 204 3.35 8.74 -9.55
C PHE A 204 2.43 7.54 -9.29
N SER A 205 3.02 6.39 -9.03
CA SER A 205 2.29 5.18 -8.66
C SER A 205 2.12 5.08 -7.15
N ILE A 206 1.03 4.44 -6.70
CA ILE A 206 0.75 4.26 -5.28
C ILE A 206 0.53 2.79 -4.97
N LEU A 207 1.20 2.27 -3.95
CA LEU A 207 0.81 1.06 -3.24
C LEU A 207 0.02 1.46 -2.01
N PHE A 208 -1.30 1.24 -2.04
CA PHE A 208 -2.20 1.61 -0.97
C PHE A 208 -2.60 0.40 -0.13
N ILE A 209 -2.13 0.35 1.11
CA ILE A 209 -2.45 -0.73 2.05
C ILE A 209 -3.57 -0.27 2.98
N ALA A 210 -4.65 -1.04 3.05
CA ALA A 210 -5.78 -0.76 3.92
C ALA A 210 -6.39 -2.06 4.48
N HIS A 211 -7.15 -1.92 5.56
CA HIS A 211 -8.05 -2.96 6.05
C HIS A 211 -9.50 -2.70 5.65
N ASP A 212 -9.84 -1.48 5.24
CA ASP A 212 -11.18 -1.08 4.80
C ASP A 212 -11.30 -1.18 3.28
N LEU A 213 -12.12 -2.13 2.84
CA LEU A 213 -12.40 -2.39 1.44
C LEU A 213 -13.18 -1.25 0.77
N ALA A 214 -14.07 -0.54 1.48
CA ALA A 214 -14.84 0.55 0.88
C ALA A 214 -13.95 1.70 0.39
N MET A 215 -12.85 2.00 1.10
CA MET A 215 -11.86 3.00 0.66
C MET A 215 -11.09 2.54 -0.57
N VAL A 216 -10.74 1.26 -0.63
CA VAL A 216 -9.99 0.66 -1.73
C VAL A 216 -10.82 0.62 -3.00
N GLU A 217 -12.12 0.32 -2.90
CA GLU A 217 -13.06 0.39 -4.03
C GLU A 217 -13.07 1.77 -4.70
N PHE A 218 -13.03 2.82 -3.88
CA PHE A 218 -13.09 4.19 -4.38
C PHE A 218 -11.77 4.69 -4.99
N LEU A 219 -10.62 4.21 -4.45
CA LEU A 219 -9.30 4.79 -4.75
C LEU A 219 -8.50 3.96 -5.76
N CYS A 220 -8.54 2.62 -5.65
CA CYS A 220 -7.57 1.75 -6.32
C CYS A 220 -8.02 1.33 -7.72
N ASP A 221 -7.07 1.21 -8.63
CA ASP A 221 -7.28 0.69 -9.98
C ASP A 221 -7.38 -0.85 -9.97
N ARG A 222 -6.45 -1.52 -9.26
CA ARG A 222 -6.40 -2.97 -9.02
C ARG A 222 -6.20 -3.25 -7.54
N VAL A 223 -6.62 -4.43 -7.10
CA VAL A 223 -6.56 -4.85 -5.70
C VAL A 223 -6.02 -6.27 -5.58
N ALA A 224 -5.11 -6.47 -4.63
CA ALA A 224 -4.70 -7.77 -4.14
C ALA A 224 -5.29 -8.01 -2.74
N VAL A 225 -5.89 -9.18 -2.54
CA VAL A 225 -6.39 -9.62 -1.23
C VAL A 225 -5.35 -10.53 -0.58
N MET A 226 -4.95 -10.19 0.64
CA MET A 226 -3.89 -10.89 1.36
C MET A 226 -4.43 -11.60 2.61
N TYR A 227 -4.16 -12.89 2.72
CA TYR A 227 -4.55 -13.74 3.84
C TYR A 227 -3.39 -14.61 4.29
N GLN A 228 -3.08 -14.62 5.59
CA GLN A 228 -2.03 -15.44 6.21
C GLN A 228 -0.68 -15.43 5.48
N GLY A 229 -0.24 -14.25 5.03
CA GLY A 229 1.04 -14.07 4.35
C GLY A 229 1.03 -14.38 2.85
N ARG A 230 -0.09 -14.78 2.26
CA ARG A 230 -0.24 -15.06 0.83
C ARG A 230 -1.23 -14.11 0.15
N ILE A 231 -1.03 -13.86 -1.13
CA ILE A 231 -2.05 -13.24 -1.96
C ILE A 231 -3.00 -14.35 -2.40
N VAL A 232 -4.30 -14.16 -2.13
CA VAL A 232 -5.34 -15.13 -2.45
C VAL A 232 -6.17 -14.74 -3.67
N GLU A 233 -6.21 -13.45 -4.01
CA GLU A 233 -6.91 -12.96 -5.21
C GLU A 233 -6.31 -11.62 -5.66
N ILE A 234 -6.17 -11.40 -6.98
CA ILE A 234 -5.81 -10.11 -7.60
C ILE A 234 -6.75 -9.87 -8.77
N ALA A 235 -7.37 -8.69 -8.83
CA ALA A 235 -8.15 -8.29 -9.99
C ALA A 235 -8.22 -6.76 -10.12
N ASP A 236 -8.75 -6.30 -11.24
CA ASP A 236 -9.24 -4.93 -11.34
C ASP A 236 -10.29 -4.69 -10.26
N THR A 237 -10.29 -3.52 -9.64
CA THR A 237 -11.16 -3.23 -8.49
C THR A 237 -12.63 -3.52 -8.79
N LYS A 238 -13.14 -3.04 -9.93
CA LYS A 238 -14.53 -3.28 -10.32
C LYS A 238 -14.87 -4.77 -10.49
N GLU A 239 -13.93 -5.54 -11.06
CA GLU A 239 -14.11 -6.98 -11.23
C GLU A 239 -14.11 -7.71 -9.90
N LEU A 240 -13.18 -7.39 -9.00
CA LEU A 240 -13.06 -8.01 -7.67
C LEU A 240 -14.35 -7.81 -6.84
N TYR A 241 -14.93 -6.59 -6.89
CA TYR A 241 -16.15 -6.29 -6.14
C TYR A 241 -17.41 -6.89 -6.78
N ALA A 242 -17.47 -6.97 -8.11
CA ALA A 242 -18.60 -7.58 -8.81
C ALA A 242 -18.57 -9.11 -8.78
N ASN A 243 -17.39 -9.71 -8.92
CA ASN A 243 -17.18 -11.15 -9.09
C ASN A 243 -16.03 -11.69 -8.23
N PRO A 244 -16.13 -11.62 -6.89
CA PRO A 244 -15.11 -12.19 -6.01
C PRO A 244 -15.10 -13.72 -6.13
N LEU A 245 -13.97 -14.32 -6.38
CA LEU A 245 -13.86 -15.76 -6.63
C LEU A 245 -13.36 -16.51 -5.38
N HIS A 246 -12.35 -15.98 -4.69
CA HIS A 246 -11.84 -16.64 -3.51
C HIS A 246 -12.81 -16.54 -2.31
N PRO A 247 -13.07 -17.61 -1.57
CA PRO A 247 -14.01 -17.59 -0.43
C PRO A 247 -13.70 -16.53 0.63
N TYR A 248 -12.40 -16.29 0.90
CA TYR A 248 -11.97 -15.24 1.83
C TYR A 248 -12.32 -13.83 1.32
N THR A 249 -12.15 -13.57 0.02
CA THR A 249 -12.55 -12.29 -0.59
C THR A 249 -14.05 -12.05 -0.44
N ARG A 250 -14.86 -13.08 -0.70
CA ARG A 250 -16.32 -13.04 -0.50
C ARG A 250 -16.70 -12.71 0.94
N MET A 251 -15.99 -13.33 1.90
CA MET A 251 -16.16 -13.05 3.32
C MET A 251 -15.88 -11.58 3.62
N LEU A 252 -14.70 -11.07 3.21
CA LEU A 252 -14.32 -9.67 3.45
C LEU A 252 -15.33 -8.68 2.84
N LEU A 253 -15.75 -8.90 1.61
CA LEU A 253 -16.73 -8.06 0.93
C LEU A 253 -18.12 -8.15 1.59
N SER A 254 -18.49 -9.32 2.15
CA SER A 254 -19.73 -9.48 2.89
C SER A 254 -19.75 -8.69 4.21
N ALA A 255 -18.64 -8.29 4.73
CA ALA A 255 -18.52 -7.48 5.95
C ALA A 255 -18.69 -5.97 5.69
N ILE A 256 -18.65 -5.51 4.44
CA ILE A 256 -18.88 -4.09 4.10
C ILE A 256 -20.35 -3.74 4.36
N PRO A 257 -20.67 -2.75 5.23
CA PRO A 257 -22.03 -2.35 5.49
C PRO A 257 -22.72 -1.78 4.23
N ILE A 258 -23.96 -2.14 4.00
CA ILE A 258 -24.77 -1.51 2.93
C ILE A 258 -25.25 -0.15 3.45
N PRO A 259 -25.13 0.95 2.68
CA PRO A 259 -25.56 2.29 3.12
C PRO A 259 -27.05 2.40 3.46
N ASP A 260 -27.90 1.48 2.96
CA ASP A 260 -29.32 1.40 3.28
C ASP A 260 -29.54 0.62 4.59
N PRO A 261 -29.98 1.25 5.69
CA PRO A 261 -30.22 0.57 6.97
C PRO A 261 -31.31 -0.49 6.93
N ILE A 262 -32.25 -0.39 5.97
CA ILE A 262 -33.35 -1.36 5.82
C ILE A 262 -32.82 -2.61 5.11
N ALA A 263 -32.00 -2.44 4.09
CA ALA A 263 -31.34 -3.53 3.38
C ALA A 263 -30.33 -4.24 4.30
N GLU A 264 -29.54 -3.49 5.08
CA GLU A 264 -28.56 -4.05 6.01
C GLU A 264 -29.21 -4.91 7.11
N ARG A 265 -30.36 -4.49 7.66
CA ARG A 265 -31.09 -5.30 8.65
C ARG A 265 -31.65 -6.63 8.11
N LYS A 266 -31.86 -6.73 6.81
CA LYS A 266 -32.33 -7.95 6.15
C LYS A 266 -31.19 -8.83 5.64
N ARG A 267 -29.96 -8.33 5.66
CA ARG A 267 -28.78 -9.04 5.16
C ARG A 267 -28.48 -10.22 6.08
N VAL A 268 -28.42 -11.40 5.48
CA VAL A 268 -27.92 -12.59 6.18
C VAL A 268 -26.39 -12.54 6.12
N HIS A 269 -25.74 -12.37 7.26
CA HIS A 269 -24.30 -12.50 7.35
C HIS A 269 -23.94 -13.98 7.48
N PRO A 270 -23.24 -14.57 6.50
CA PRO A 270 -22.73 -15.93 6.66
C PRO A 270 -21.77 -15.97 7.84
N ASP A 271 -21.85 -17.02 8.67
CA ASP A 271 -20.92 -17.23 9.78
C ASP A 271 -19.62 -17.84 9.26
N TYR A 272 -18.59 -17.02 9.18
CA TYR A 272 -17.24 -17.43 8.79
C TYR A 272 -16.29 -17.62 9.98
N SER A 273 -16.76 -17.49 11.23
CA SER A 273 -15.93 -17.47 12.45
C SER A 273 -15.08 -18.73 12.67
N HIS A 274 -15.43 -19.84 12.03
CA HIS A 274 -14.72 -21.12 12.11
C HIS A 274 -14.06 -21.54 10.78
N MET A 275 -14.10 -20.70 9.75
CA MET A 275 -13.51 -21.05 8.46
C MET A 275 -12.01 -20.74 8.45
N ASN A 276 -11.23 -21.79 8.20
CA ASN A 276 -9.84 -21.65 7.80
C ASN A 276 -9.78 -21.80 6.28
N PHE A 277 -9.43 -20.74 5.59
CA PHE A 277 -9.37 -20.75 4.13
C PHE A 277 -8.09 -21.46 3.68
N ASP A 278 -8.22 -22.31 2.68
CA ASP A 278 -7.08 -22.99 2.08
C ASP A 278 -6.12 -21.97 1.45
N THR A 279 -4.89 -21.99 1.91
CA THR A 279 -3.81 -21.15 1.36
C THR A 279 -2.80 -21.98 0.57
N SER A 280 -3.05 -23.26 0.33
CA SER A 280 -2.25 -24.09 -0.55
C SER A 280 -2.63 -23.87 -2.03
N GLY A 281 -1.75 -24.16 -2.94
CA GLY A 281 -1.97 -23.93 -4.38
C GLY A 281 -1.13 -22.78 -4.93
N GLU A 282 -1.46 -22.40 -6.15
CA GLU A 282 -0.78 -21.36 -6.92
C GLU A 282 -1.76 -20.24 -7.30
N LEU A 283 -1.23 -19.05 -7.55
CA LEU A 283 -2.01 -17.93 -8.06
C LEU A 283 -2.20 -18.11 -9.56
N ILE A 284 -3.42 -18.49 -9.98
CA ILE A 284 -3.76 -18.85 -11.36
C ILE A 284 -4.60 -17.73 -11.97
N GLU A 285 -4.28 -17.33 -13.20
CA GLU A 285 -5.10 -16.41 -13.97
C GLU A 285 -6.33 -17.14 -14.51
N VAL A 286 -7.50 -16.83 -13.95
CA VAL A 286 -8.79 -17.44 -14.34
C VAL A 286 -9.52 -16.65 -15.42
N LYS A 287 -9.21 -15.37 -15.55
CA LYS A 287 -9.67 -14.42 -16.56
C LYS A 287 -8.59 -13.36 -16.72
N THR A 288 -8.49 -12.73 -17.87
CA THR A 288 -7.50 -11.68 -18.14
C THR A 288 -7.43 -10.66 -17.00
N GLY A 289 -6.29 -10.63 -16.30
CA GLY A 289 -6.04 -9.75 -15.16
C GLY A 289 -6.70 -10.17 -13.85
N HIS A 290 -7.42 -11.30 -13.79
CA HIS A 290 -8.04 -11.83 -12.57
C HIS A 290 -7.36 -13.14 -12.15
N PHE A 291 -6.61 -13.08 -11.06
CA PHE A 291 -5.81 -14.17 -10.50
C PHE A 291 -6.42 -14.64 -9.18
N VAL A 292 -6.49 -15.95 -8.98
CA VAL A 292 -7.04 -16.57 -7.78
C VAL A 292 -6.11 -17.68 -7.28
N LEU A 293 -5.88 -17.73 -5.99
CA LEU A 293 -5.13 -18.81 -5.35
C LEU A 293 -6.00 -20.08 -5.33
N MET A 294 -5.59 -21.09 -6.07
CA MET A 294 -6.30 -22.37 -6.14
C MET A 294 -5.36 -23.52 -6.53
N HIS A 295 -5.81 -24.75 -6.30
CA HIS A 295 -5.13 -25.92 -6.82
C HIS A 295 -5.32 -26.03 -8.33
N PRO A 296 -4.29 -26.33 -9.11
CA PRO A 296 -4.39 -26.48 -10.57
C PRO A 296 -5.46 -27.50 -11.01
N GLU A 297 -5.68 -28.54 -10.21
CA GLU A 297 -6.69 -29.57 -10.50
C GLU A 297 -8.15 -29.05 -10.47
N LYS A 298 -8.42 -27.98 -9.71
CA LYS A 298 -9.77 -27.37 -9.65
C LYS A 298 -10.09 -26.43 -10.81
N GLN A 299 -9.09 -26.06 -11.61
CA GLN A 299 -9.30 -25.23 -12.81
C GLN A 299 -10.18 -25.93 -13.86
N MET A 300 -10.11 -27.27 -13.95
CA MET A 300 -10.92 -28.07 -14.89
C MET A 300 -12.41 -28.10 -14.57
N GLU A 301 -12.81 -27.78 -13.31
CA GLU A 301 -14.23 -27.78 -12.90
C GLU A 301 -14.93 -26.44 -13.15
N THR A 302 -14.20 -25.36 -13.45
CA THR A 302 -14.75 -24.01 -13.62
C THR A 302 -14.96 -23.61 -15.09
N GLU A 303 -14.54 -24.40 -16.06
CA GLU A 303 -14.94 -24.20 -17.46
C GLU A 303 -16.43 -24.57 -17.60
N PRO A 304 -17.33 -23.64 -18.01
CA PRO A 304 -18.69 -24.01 -18.33
C PRO A 304 -18.62 -24.99 -19.49
N ALA A 305 -19.18 -26.19 -19.29
CA ALA A 305 -19.39 -27.16 -20.36
C ALA A 305 -20.03 -26.43 -21.55
N GLY A 306 -19.30 -26.35 -22.64
CA GLY A 306 -19.72 -25.62 -23.83
C GLY A 306 -21.09 -26.12 -24.32
N THR A 307 -21.97 -25.19 -24.57
CA THR A 307 -23.10 -25.30 -25.52
C THR A 307 -23.10 -24.09 -26.40
#